data_cbbba86657f71732723e47f984f1cf44
#
_entry.id   cbbba86657f71732723e47f984f1cf44
#
_cell.length_a   1.000
_cell.length_b   1.000
_cell.length_c   1.000
_cell.angle_alpha   90.00
_cell.angle_beta   90.00
_cell.angle_gamma   90.00
#
_symmetry.space_group_name_H-M   'P 1'
#
loop_
_entity.id
_entity.type
_entity.pdbx_description
1 polymer ?
#
loop_
_entity_poly.entity_id
_entity_poly.type
_entity_poly.pdbx_seq_one_letter_code
_entity_poly.pdbx_strand_id
1 'polypeptide(L)'
;MKTHPGRYYTFLIIAALMLLPLSKTGAEEGMHPQDLDSKVRNFLDSHYWGRGDMNVPAVDGQTLYDIIIKNNYTRALEIGTSTGHSGIWIAWALSKTGGKLITIDIDERRHQQALENFEAAGLSEFIDARLGDAHELVPTLEGPFDFVFSDADKYWYKNYFIAVDPKLEVGGCYTTHNVSSRRGRRRGGSSDYLDYLNSLTNYETTVDSRGGGMAISYKRSK
;
A
#
# COMPACT_ATOMS: atom_id res chain seq x y z
N MET A 1 72.92 32.42 -63.56
CA MET A 1 72.56 31.46 -62.51
C MET A 1 71.10 31.76 -62.14
N LYS A 2 70.14 30.96 -62.56
CA LYS A 2 68.69 31.13 -62.36
C LYS A 2 68.26 30.16 -61.24
N THR A 3 67.78 30.73 -60.18
CA THR A 3 67.18 29.98 -59.10
C THR A 3 65.66 29.90 -59.27
N HIS A 4 65.12 28.68 -59.31
CA HIS A 4 63.70 28.40 -59.31
C HIS A 4 63.11 28.40 -57.87
N PRO A 5 61.90 29.00 -57.68
CA PRO A 5 61.22 28.90 -56.40
C PRO A 5 60.35 27.62 -56.34
N GLY A 6 60.53 26.82 -55.33
CA GLY A 6 59.72 25.63 -55.05
C GLY A 6 58.29 25.96 -54.61
N ARG A 7 57.30 25.28 -55.20
CA ARG A 7 55.87 25.36 -54.84
C ARG A 7 55.61 24.41 -53.69
N TYR A 8 55.24 24.96 -52.53
CA TYR A 8 54.73 24.16 -51.39
C TYR A 8 53.21 23.98 -51.61
N TYR A 9 52.77 22.70 -51.72
CA TYR A 9 51.36 22.33 -51.73
C TYR A 9 50.95 22.09 -50.26
N THR A 10 50.10 22.97 -49.73
CA THR A 10 49.47 22.80 -48.43
C THR A 10 48.27 21.87 -48.60
N PHE A 11 48.38 20.64 -48.06
CA PHE A 11 47.23 19.72 -47.98
C PHE A 11 46.35 20.17 -46.81
N LEU A 12 45.15 20.65 -47.09
CA LEU A 12 44.09 20.88 -46.10
C LEU A 12 43.43 19.53 -45.80
N ILE A 13 43.68 18.98 -44.58
CA ILE A 13 42.96 17.83 -44.08
C ILE A 13 41.65 18.36 -43.49
N ILE A 14 40.53 18.15 -44.21
CA ILE A 14 39.19 18.36 -43.69
C ILE A 14 38.83 17.16 -42.79
N ALA A 15 38.93 17.34 -41.46
CA ALA A 15 38.39 16.38 -40.51
C ALA A 15 36.87 16.48 -40.51
N ALA A 16 36.20 15.51 -41.14
CA ALA A 16 34.75 15.35 -41.05
C ALA A 16 34.42 14.83 -39.64
N LEU A 17 33.92 15.71 -38.77
CA LEU A 17 33.38 15.35 -37.46
C LEU A 17 32.02 14.63 -37.69
N MET A 18 32.02 13.30 -37.64
CA MET A 18 30.76 12.51 -37.59
C MET A 18 30.11 12.76 -36.23
N LEU A 19 29.06 13.59 -36.20
CA LEU A 19 28.12 13.67 -35.12
C LEU A 19 27.31 12.37 -35.09
N LEU A 20 27.72 11.44 -34.25
CA LEU A 20 26.89 10.30 -33.83
C LEU A 20 25.67 10.86 -33.08
N PRO A 21 24.43 10.44 -33.43
CA PRO A 21 23.29 10.83 -32.64
C PRO A 21 23.44 10.21 -31.22
N LEU A 22 23.42 11.05 -30.18
CA LEU A 22 23.23 10.58 -28.81
C LEU A 22 21.92 9.79 -28.80
N SER A 23 22.03 8.46 -28.64
CA SER A 23 20.88 7.63 -28.28
C SER A 23 20.35 8.18 -26.96
N LYS A 24 19.12 8.69 -26.97
CA LYS A 24 18.37 8.95 -25.74
C LYS A 24 18.38 7.66 -24.96
N THR A 25 19.12 7.64 -23.85
CA THR A 25 18.95 6.64 -22.79
C THR A 25 17.47 6.67 -22.44
N GLY A 26 16.77 5.54 -22.67
CA GLY A 26 15.38 5.39 -22.30
C GLY A 26 15.23 5.72 -20.81
N ALA A 27 14.57 6.85 -20.54
CA ALA A 27 13.91 7.01 -19.26
C ALA A 27 12.93 5.82 -19.19
N GLU A 28 12.97 5.04 -18.10
CA GLU A 28 11.92 4.07 -17.82
C GLU A 28 10.61 4.87 -17.84
N GLU A 29 9.82 4.68 -18.89
CA GLU A 29 8.47 5.23 -18.94
C GLU A 29 7.70 4.54 -17.82
N GLY A 30 7.43 5.27 -16.73
CA GLY A 30 6.60 4.82 -15.64
C GLY A 30 5.30 4.29 -16.23
N MET A 31 4.84 3.12 -15.76
CA MET A 31 3.63 2.45 -16.25
C MET A 31 2.45 3.45 -16.29
N HIS A 32 1.77 3.55 -17.44
CA HIS A 32 0.61 4.44 -17.57
C HIS A 32 -0.48 4.04 -16.55
N PRO A 33 -1.17 4.97 -15.87
CA PRO A 33 -2.16 4.65 -14.83
C PRO A 33 -3.26 3.66 -15.27
N GLN A 34 -3.67 3.66 -16.53
CA GLN A 34 -4.64 2.71 -17.10
C GLN A 34 -4.06 1.30 -17.21
N ASP A 35 -2.76 1.17 -17.48
CA ASP A 35 -2.06 -0.11 -17.56
C ASP A 35 -1.94 -0.74 -16.18
N LEU A 36 -1.68 0.07 -15.15
CA LEU A 36 -1.65 -0.40 -13.75
C LEU A 36 -3.02 -0.92 -13.31
N ASP A 37 -4.11 -0.20 -13.61
CA ASP A 37 -5.46 -0.64 -13.26
C ASP A 37 -5.80 -2.00 -13.87
N SER A 38 -5.49 -2.17 -15.14
CA SER A 38 -5.71 -3.43 -15.84
C SER A 38 -4.86 -4.55 -15.25
N LYS A 39 -3.61 -4.27 -14.91
CA LYS A 39 -2.69 -5.24 -14.30
C LYS A 39 -3.19 -5.69 -12.93
N VAL A 40 -3.58 -4.74 -12.06
CA VAL A 40 -4.07 -5.07 -10.71
C VAL A 40 -5.38 -5.85 -10.77
N ARG A 41 -6.35 -5.43 -11.61
CA ARG A 41 -7.61 -6.17 -11.79
C ARG A 41 -7.37 -7.60 -12.27
N ASN A 42 -6.58 -7.77 -13.32
CA ASN A 42 -6.25 -9.09 -13.85
C ASN A 42 -5.55 -9.96 -12.79
N PHE A 43 -4.66 -9.38 -11.97
CA PHE A 43 -4.02 -10.11 -10.88
C PHE A 43 -5.03 -10.55 -9.83
N LEU A 44 -5.89 -9.65 -9.33
CA LEU A 44 -6.91 -9.96 -8.32
C LEU A 44 -7.91 -11.02 -8.81
N ASP A 45 -8.31 -10.97 -10.10
CA ASP A 45 -9.30 -11.86 -10.69
C ASP A 45 -8.72 -13.26 -11.03
N SER A 46 -7.44 -13.34 -11.41
CA SER A 46 -6.80 -14.57 -11.89
C SER A 46 -5.98 -15.29 -10.83
N HIS A 47 -5.52 -14.58 -9.80
CA HIS A 47 -4.68 -15.17 -8.77
C HIS A 47 -5.47 -16.10 -7.87
N TYR A 48 -4.94 -17.31 -7.67
CA TYR A 48 -5.54 -18.28 -6.75
C TYR A 48 -5.20 -17.91 -5.30
N TRP A 49 -6.17 -17.40 -4.59
CA TRP A 49 -6.08 -17.13 -3.16
C TRP A 49 -6.43 -18.40 -2.38
N GLY A 50 -5.43 -19.02 -1.76
CA GLY A 50 -5.59 -20.25 -1.01
C GLY A 50 -6.51 -20.08 0.21
N ARG A 51 -7.28 -21.11 0.55
CA ARG A 51 -8.14 -21.08 1.76
C ARG A 51 -7.36 -20.86 3.06
N GLY A 52 -6.05 -21.17 3.06
CA GLY A 52 -5.14 -21.00 4.20
C GLY A 52 -4.50 -19.62 4.30
N ASP A 53 -4.69 -18.75 3.30
CA ASP A 53 -4.00 -17.47 3.21
C ASP A 53 -4.61 -16.37 4.08
N MET A 54 -5.74 -16.65 4.76
CA MET A 54 -6.45 -15.72 5.65
C MET A 54 -6.78 -14.37 5.01
N ASN A 55 -7.05 -14.38 3.70
CA ASN A 55 -7.33 -13.18 2.93
C ASN A 55 -8.75 -12.65 3.18
N VAL A 56 -8.90 -11.34 3.10
CA VAL A 56 -10.22 -10.70 3.18
C VAL A 56 -11.09 -11.08 1.97
N PRO A 57 -12.42 -11.16 2.09
CA PRO A 57 -13.32 -11.23 0.94
C PRO A 57 -13.11 -10.04 -0.02
N ALA A 58 -13.29 -10.24 -1.32
CA ALA A 58 -13.11 -9.17 -2.32
C ALA A 58 -13.99 -7.93 -2.04
N VAL A 59 -15.19 -8.12 -1.48
CA VAL A 59 -16.08 -7.01 -1.09
C VAL A 59 -15.48 -6.15 0.03
N ASP A 60 -14.72 -6.75 0.94
CA ASP A 60 -14.01 -6.01 2.00
C ASP A 60 -12.82 -5.26 1.42
N GLY A 61 -12.04 -5.89 0.51
CA GLY A 61 -10.97 -5.23 -0.25
C GLY A 61 -11.47 -4.02 -1.03
N GLN A 62 -12.60 -4.16 -1.75
CA GLN A 62 -13.23 -3.05 -2.47
C GLN A 62 -13.67 -1.93 -1.50
N THR A 63 -14.17 -2.27 -0.31
CA THR A 63 -14.55 -1.28 0.70
C THR A 63 -13.33 -0.48 1.19
N LEU A 64 -12.18 -1.13 1.43
CA LEU A 64 -10.93 -0.44 1.79
C LEU A 64 -10.48 0.51 0.67
N TYR A 65 -10.50 0.06 -0.58
CA TYR A 65 -10.21 0.88 -1.75
C TYR A 65 -11.11 2.11 -1.82
N ASP A 66 -12.43 1.93 -1.72
CA ASP A 66 -13.41 3.01 -1.83
C ASP A 66 -13.27 4.06 -0.73
N ILE A 67 -12.96 3.64 0.52
CA ILE A 67 -12.70 4.55 1.64
C ILE A 67 -11.50 5.44 1.33
N ILE A 68 -10.38 4.88 0.86
CA ILE A 68 -9.16 5.62 0.54
C ILE A 68 -9.41 6.62 -0.59
N ILE A 69 -10.02 6.19 -1.69
CA ILE A 69 -10.34 7.05 -2.83
C ILE A 69 -11.27 8.20 -2.42
N LYS A 70 -12.38 7.87 -1.72
CA LYS A 70 -13.39 8.88 -1.32
C LYS A 70 -12.82 9.99 -0.45
N ASN A 71 -11.87 9.65 0.42
CA ASN A 71 -11.30 10.60 1.38
C ASN A 71 -9.93 11.15 0.94
N ASN A 72 -9.41 10.70 -0.21
CA ASN A 72 -8.09 11.06 -0.75
C ASN A 72 -6.95 10.79 0.26
N TYR A 73 -6.99 9.64 0.94
CA TYR A 73 -5.97 9.24 1.90
C TYR A 73 -4.65 8.88 1.21
N THR A 74 -3.54 9.16 1.88
CA THR A 74 -2.19 9.06 1.31
C THR A 74 -1.18 8.33 2.21
N ARG A 75 -1.51 8.13 3.49
CA ARG A 75 -0.57 7.52 4.48
C ARG A 75 -1.27 6.39 5.23
N ALA A 76 -1.17 5.20 4.65
CA ALA A 76 -1.85 4.04 5.18
C ALA A 76 -0.93 3.15 6.02
N LEU A 77 -1.51 2.52 7.04
CA LEU A 77 -0.93 1.44 7.83
C LEU A 77 -1.82 0.21 7.75
N GLU A 78 -1.24 -0.95 7.44
CA GLU A 78 -1.87 -2.26 7.56
C GLU A 78 -1.17 -3.09 8.63
N ILE A 79 -1.95 -3.68 9.54
CA ILE A 79 -1.47 -4.56 10.61
C ILE A 79 -1.99 -5.96 10.32
N GLY A 80 -1.12 -6.84 9.81
CA GLY A 80 -1.46 -8.16 9.29
C GLY A 80 -1.52 -8.19 7.77
N THR A 81 -0.36 -8.39 7.12
CA THR A 81 -0.22 -8.45 5.65
C THR A 81 -0.75 -9.76 5.06
N SER A 82 -0.54 -10.88 5.78
CA SER A 82 -0.71 -12.23 5.23
C SER A 82 -0.01 -12.37 3.87
N THR A 83 -0.70 -12.89 2.84
CA THR A 83 -0.15 -13.00 1.48
C THR A 83 -0.41 -11.76 0.61
N GLY A 84 -0.86 -10.64 1.20
CA GLY A 84 -0.92 -9.32 0.59
C GLY A 84 -2.22 -8.95 -0.11
N HIS A 85 -3.30 -9.73 0.02
CA HIS A 85 -4.56 -9.47 -0.71
C HIS A 85 -5.16 -8.09 -0.37
N SER A 86 -5.34 -7.78 0.92
CA SER A 86 -5.81 -6.46 1.37
C SER A 86 -4.83 -5.35 1.05
N GLY A 87 -3.52 -5.61 1.22
CA GLY A 87 -2.45 -4.69 0.86
C GLY A 87 -2.49 -4.27 -0.61
N ILE A 88 -2.84 -5.19 -1.54
CA ILE A 88 -3.02 -4.88 -2.96
C ILE A 88 -4.20 -3.91 -3.17
N TRP A 89 -5.36 -4.12 -2.54
CA TRP A 89 -6.50 -3.21 -2.63
C TRP A 89 -6.16 -1.82 -2.10
N ILE A 90 -5.50 -1.75 -0.94
CA ILE A 90 -5.08 -0.51 -0.30
C ILE A 90 -4.05 0.23 -1.16
N ALA A 91 -2.98 -0.45 -1.59
CA ALA A 91 -1.92 0.15 -2.41
C ALA A 91 -2.42 0.58 -3.80
N TRP A 92 -3.37 -0.16 -4.38
CA TRP A 92 -4.01 0.25 -5.62
C TRP A 92 -4.76 1.58 -5.46
N ALA A 93 -5.52 1.75 -4.38
CA ALA A 93 -6.16 3.04 -4.09
C ALA A 93 -5.11 4.15 -3.86
N LEU A 94 -4.05 3.85 -3.10
CA LEU A 94 -2.98 4.81 -2.81
C LEU A 94 -2.19 5.22 -4.07
N SER A 95 -2.08 4.35 -5.07
CA SER A 95 -1.49 4.72 -6.36
C SER A 95 -2.26 5.82 -7.10
N LYS A 96 -3.56 5.99 -6.79
CA LYS A 96 -4.42 7.06 -7.34
C LYS A 96 -4.35 8.36 -6.55
N THR A 97 -4.08 8.25 -5.25
CA THR A 97 -4.03 9.40 -4.34
C THR A 97 -2.60 9.93 -4.12
N GLY A 98 -1.59 9.25 -4.69
CA GLY A 98 -0.18 9.60 -4.51
C GLY A 98 0.38 9.19 -3.15
N GLY A 99 -0.26 8.20 -2.50
CA GLY A 99 0.09 7.75 -1.17
C GLY A 99 0.97 6.51 -1.12
N LYS A 100 1.25 6.05 0.12
CA LYS A 100 2.02 4.83 0.41
C LYS A 100 1.42 4.05 1.58
N LEU A 101 1.59 2.73 1.51
CA LEU A 101 1.22 1.77 2.54
C LEU A 101 2.45 1.31 3.31
N ILE A 102 2.39 1.33 4.65
CA ILE A 102 3.23 0.50 5.50
C ILE A 102 2.40 -0.73 5.88
N THR A 103 2.91 -1.94 5.64
CA THR A 103 2.24 -3.18 6.05
C THR A 103 3.18 -4.09 6.84
N ILE A 104 2.66 -4.79 7.85
CA ILE A 104 3.47 -5.56 8.81
C ILE A 104 2.92 -6.97 8.92
N ASP A 105 3.80 -7.97 8.83
CA ASP A 105 3.50 -9.37 9.16
C ASP A 105 4.64 -10.01 9.94
N ILE A 106 4.30 -10.96 10.81
CA ILE A 106 5.26 -11.71 11.62
C ILE A 106 5.73 -13.00 10.93
N ASP A 107 4.94 -13.53 9.98
CA ASP A 107 5.23 -14.78 9.29
C ASP A 107 6.12 -14.52 8.07
N GLU A 108 7.37 -14.95 8.14
CA GLU A 108 8.36 -14.76 7.08
C GLU A 108 7.91 -15.34 5.73
N ARG A 109 7.28 -16.53 5.73
CA ARG A 109 6.83 -17.18 4.50
C ARG A 109 5.70 -16.38 3.84
N ARG A 110 4.75 -15.87 4.63
CA ARG A 110 3.66 -15.03 4.12
C ARG A 110 4.17 -13.68 3.65
N HIS A 111 5.08 -13.09 4.40
CA HIS A 111 5.72 -11.84 4.02
C HIS A 111 6.42 -11.98 2.65
N GLN A 112 7.20 -13.05 2.44
CA GLN A 112 7.84 -13.30 1.16
C GLN A 112 6.82 -13.47 0.03
N GLN A 113 5.75 -14.22 0.27
CA GLN A 113 4.68 -14.39 -0.72
C GLN A 113 3.96 -13.07 -1.01
N ALA A 114 3.78 -12.20 -0.01
CA ALA A 114 3.20 -10.88 -0.20
C ALA A 114 4.08 -9.99 -1.10
N LEU A 115 5.40 -9.99 -0.90
CA LEU A 115 6.33 -9.25 -1.76
C LEU A 115 6.23 -9.69 -3.23
N GLU A 116 6.18 -11.01 -3.49
CA GLU A 116 5.99 -11.56 -4.83
C GLU A 116 4.65 -11.14 -5.45
N ASN A 117 3.58 -11.16 -4.65
CA ASN A 117 2.24 -10.74 -5.09
C ASN A 117 2.18 -9.23 -5.37
N PHE A 118 2.84 -8.40 -4.58
CA PHE A 118 2.93 -6.94 -4.80
C PHE A 118 3.69 -6.62 -6.09
N GLU A 119 4.78 -7.32 -6.36
CA GLU A 119 5.54 -7.19 -7.61
C GLU A 119 4.71 -7.63 -8.82
N ALA A 120 4.06 -8.79 -8.73
CA ALA A 120 3.20 -9.30 -9.79
C ALA A 120 2.03 -8.37 -10.09
N ALA A 121 1.43 -7.75 -9.08
CA ALA A 121 0.39 -6.74 -9.23
C ALA A 121 0.92 -5.38 -9.74
N GLY A 122 2.26 -5.13 -9.70
CA GLY A 122 2.88 -3.86 -10.09
C GLY A 122 2.74 -2.75 -9.06
N LEU A 123 2.64 -3.10 -7.78
CA LEU A 123 2.35 -2.16 -6.69
C LEU A 123 3.50 -2.00 -5.70
N SER A 124 4.66 -2.65 -5.91
CA SER A 124 5.79 -2.63 -4.96
C SER A 124 6.26 -1.22 -4.59
N GLU A 125 6.21 -0.27 -5.53
CA GLU A 125 6.62 1.11 -5.26
C GLU A 125 5.72 1.87 -4.27
N PHE A 126 4.48 1.40 -4.08
CA PHE A 126 3.49 2.00 -3.17
C PHE A 126 3.49 1.35 -1.78
N ILE A 127 4.34 0.33 -1.54
CA ILE A 127 4.28 -0.53 -0.36
C ILE A 127 5.64 -0.61 0.34
N ASP A 128 5.65 -0.31 1.63
CA ASP A 128 6.75 -0.58 2.58
C ASP A 128 6.32 -1.79 3.43
N ALA A 129 6.70 -2.99 3.00
CA ALA A 129 6.36 -4.23 3.69
C ALA A 129 7.44 -4.57 4.72
N ARG A 130 7.02 -4.75 5.97
CA ARG A 130 7.91 -4.98 7.11
C ARG A 130 7.65 -6.34 7.74
N LEU A 131 8.71 -7.14 7.87
CA LEU A 131 8.69 -8.39 8.62
C LEU A 131 8.97 -8.10 10.10
N GLY A 132 8.05 -8.47 10.98
CA GLY A 132 8.23 -8.35 12.42
C GLY A 132 6.95 -8.45 13.23
N ASP A 133 7.10 -8.47 14.55
CA ASP A 133 5.96 -8.51 15.47
C ASP A 133 5.27 -7.13 15.52
N ALA A 134 4.00 -7.09 15.14
CA ALA A 134 3.21 -5.87 15.18
C ALA A 134 3.01 -5.32 16.62
N HIS A 135 3.07 -6.18 17.63
CA HIS A 135 3.01 -5.74 19.03
C HIS A 135 4.18 -4.80 19.39
N GLU A 136 5.35 -5.05 18.79
CA GLU A 136 6.56 -4.27 19.00
C GLU A 136 6.69 -3.13 17.99
N LEU A 137 6.38 -3.38 16.72
CA LEU A 137 6.62 -2.40 15.64
C LEU A 137 5.59 -1.26 15.63
N VAL A 138 4.29 -1.56 15.81
CA VAL A 138 3.24 -0.53 15.71
C VAL A 138 3.45 0.63 16.69
N PRO A 139 3.84 0.41 17.95
CA PRO A 139 4.14 1.50 18.89
C PRO A 139 5.28 2.42 18.41
N THR A 140 6.26 1.90 17.67
CA THR A 140 7.46 2.65 17.23
C THR A 140 7.27 3.41 15.92
N LEU A 141 6.20 3.12 15.15
CA LEU A 141 5.95 3.80 13.90
C LEU A 141 5.72 5.30 14.10
N GLU A 142 6.27 6.10 13.21
CA GLU A 142 6.02 7.53 13.17
C GLU A 142 4.81 7.84 12.28
N GLY A 143 3.86 8.61 12.85
CA GLY A 143 2.73 9.15 12.08
C GLY A 143 3.11 10.42 11.29
N PRO A 144 2.14 11.18 10.81
CA PRO A 144 0.72 10.88 10.92
C PRO A 144 0.26 9.80 9.93
N PHE A 145 -0.81 9.09 10.26
CA PHE A 145 -1.57 8.24 9.35
C PHE A 145 -2.93 8.86 9.08
N ASP A 146 -3.49 8.61 7.90
CA ASP A 146 -4.85 9.00 7.55
C ASP A 146 -5.77 7.78 7.33
N PHE A 147 -5.17 6.61 7.10
CA PHE A 147 -5.90 5.35 6.96
C PHE A 147 -5.19 4.20 7.70
N VAL A 148 -5.97 3.37 8.40
CA VAL A 148 -5.44 2.18 9.07
C VAL A 148 -6.36 0.99 8.82
N PHE A 149 -5.76 -0.16 8.50
CA PHE A 149 -6.43 -1.46 8.44
C PHE A 149 -5.76 -2.44 9.41
N SER A 150 -6.54 -3.03 10.32
CA SER A 150 -6.06 -3.97 11.34
C SER A 150 -6.75 -5.32 11.19
N ASP A 151 -6.00 -6.36 10.83
CA ASP A 151 -6.45 -7.75 10.71
C ASP A 151 -5.40 -8.76 11.20
N ALA A 152 -4.70 -8.46 12.29
CA ALA A 152 -3.72 -9.36 12.90
C ALA A 152 -4.30 -10.07 14.14
N ASP A 153 -3.64 -9.97 15.31
CA ASP A 153 -4.10 -10.59 16.55
C ASP A 153 -5.36 -9.91 17.10
N LYS A 154 -6.47 -10.66 17.11
CA LYS A 154 -7.79 -10.16 17.54
C LYS A 154 -7.88 -9.80 19.02
N TYR A 155 -7.01 -10.39 19.85
CA TYR A 155 -6.92 -10.05 21.26
C TYR A 155 -6.19 -8.71 21.48
N TRP A 156 -5.42 -8.26 20.47
CA TRP A 156 -4.65 -7.02 20.51
C TRP A 156 -5.30 -5.84 19.77
N TYR A 157 -6.44 -5.99 19.15
CA TYR A 157 -7.12 -4.92 18.40
C TYR A 157 -7.22 -3.60 19.17
N LYS A 158 -7.62 -3.67 20.44
CA LYS A 158 -7.68 -2.47 21.30
C LYS A 158 -6.30 -1.85 21.53
N ASN A 159 -5.26 -2.66 21.73
CA ASN A 159 -3.90 -2.18 21.96
C ASN A 159 -3.33 -1.54 20.71
N TYR A 160 -3.56 -2.14 19.50
CA TYR A 160 -3.18 -1.53 18.25
C TYR A 160 -3.88 -0.19 18.04
N PHE A 161 -5.19 -0.14 18.30
CA PHE A 161 -5.96 1.10 18.19
C PHE A 161 -5.37 2.19 19.09
N ILE A 162 -5.13 1.90 20.38
CA ILE A 162 -4.56 2.85 21.36
C ILE A 162 -3.17 3.33 20.91
N ALA A 163 -2.33 2.45 20.39
CA ALA A 163 -0.98 2.81 19.92
C ALA A 163 -0.99 3.69 18.69
N VAL A 164 -2.02 3.56 17.83
CA VAL A 164 -2.16 4.32 16.56
C VAL A 164 -2.96 5.60 16.73
N ASP A 165 -3.95 5.65 17.64
CA ASP A 165 -4.84 6.81 17.82
C ASP A 165 -4.11 8.16 17.91
N PRO A 166 -3.03 8.35 18.69
CA PRO A 166 -2.30 9.61 18.75
C PRO A 166 -1.66 10.00 17.40
N LYS A 167 -1.46 9.03 16.50
CA LYS A 167 -0.78 9.16 15.20
C LYS A 167 -1.79 9.22 14.03
N LEU A 168 -3.07 8.97 14.29
CA LEU A 168 -4.14 9.07 13.30
C LEU A 168 -4.64 10.51 13.25
N GLU A 169 -4.71 11.08 12.06
CA GLU A 169 -5.20 12.43 11.82
C GLU A 169 -6.70 12.56 12.12
N VAL A 170 -7.14 13.76 12.47
CA VAL A 170 -8.58 14.09 12.50
C VAL A 170 -9.09 14.04 11.07
N GLY A 171 -10.20 13.35 10.85
CA GLY A 171 -10.72 12.99 9.52
C GLY A 171 -10.20 11.66 9.00
N GLY A 172 -9.17 11.08 9.64
CA GLY A 172 -8.65 9.76 9.29
C GLY A 172 -9.60 8.62 9.67
N CYS A 173 -9.38 7.46 9.06
CA CYS A 173 -10.20 6.27 9.23
C CYS A 173 -9.38 5.08 9.78
N TYR A 174 -9.85 4.50 10.87
CA TYR A 174 -9.33 3.23 11.40
C TYR A 174 -10.33 2.11 11.08
N THR A 175 -9.90 1.11 10.33
CA THR A 175 -10.72 -0.06 9.98
C THR A 175 -10.18 -1.31 10.67
N THR A 176 -11.08 -2.21 11.12
CA THR A 176 -10.71 -3.48 11.77
C THR A 176 -11.56 -4.60 11.23
N HIS A 177 -10.91 -5.65 10.76
CA HIS A 177 -11.58 -6.81 10.16
C HIS A 177 -12.07 -7.82 11.22
N ASN A 178 -12.99 -8.72 10.81
CA ASN A 178 -13.61 -9.75 11.64
C ASN A 178 -14.35 -9.20 12.88
N VAL A 179 -14.85 -7.98 12.83
CA VAL A 179 -15.71 -7.38 13.83
C VAL A 179 -17.17 -7.56 13.45
N SER A 180 -18.00 -8.05 14.37
CA SER A 180 -19.42 -8.30 14.12
C SER A 180 -20.30 -7.65 15.18
N SER A 181 -21.35 -6.94 14.74
CA SER A 181 -22.39 -6.38 15.60
C SER A 181 -23.35 -7.44 16.18
N ARG A 182 -23.30 -8.69 15.70
CA ARG A 182 -24.19 -9.76 16.18
C ARG A 182 -23.71 -10.29 17.54
N ARG A 183 -24.42 -9.92 18.62
CA ARG A 183 -24.29 -10.53 19.95
C ARG A 183 -24.57 -12.04 19.85
N GLY A 184 -23.54 -12.88 19.89
CA GLY A 184 -23.72 -14.35 19.88
C GLY A 184 -22.63 -15.14 19.17
N ARG A 185 -21.85 -14.59 18.30
CA ARG A 185 -20.64 -15.23 17.76
C ARG A 185 -19.41 -14.77 18.55
N ARG A 186 -19.32 -15.25 19.78
CA ARG A 186 -18.14 -15.11 20.63
C ARG A 186 -16.98 -15.91 20.04
N ARG A 187 -16.15 -15.28 19.23
CA ARG A 187 -14.81 -15.77 18.91
C ARG A 187 -13.82 -14.63 19.07
N GLY A 188 -13.15 -14.61 20.26
CA GLY A 188 -12.06 -13.68 20.56
C GLY A 188 -12.53 -12.24 20.85
N GLY A 189 -11.69 -11.40 21.37
CA GLY A 189 -11.88 -10.04 21.90
C GLY A 189 -12.62 -9.00 21.04
N SER A 190 -13.29 -9.40 19.94
CA SER A 190 -13.95 -8.46 19.01
C SER A 190 -15.21 -7.80 19.56
N SER A 191 -15.93 -8.41 20.53
CA SER A 191 -17.10 -7.77 21.17
C SER A 191 -16.68 -6.65 22.09
N ASP A 192 -15.72 -6.90 22.95
CA ASP A 192 -15.20 -5.92 23.92
C ASP A 192 -14.50 -4.75 23.21
N TYR A 193 -13.88 -5.06 22.07
CA TYR A 193 -13.27 -4.05 21.20
C TYR A 193 -14.32 -3.16 20.54
N LEU A 194 -15.42 -3.73 20.02
CA LEU A 194 -16.50 -2.92 19.43
C LEU A 194 -17.21 -2.07 20.51
N ASP A 195 -17.42 -2.61 21.70
CA ASP A 195 -17.97 -1.84 22.83
C ASP A 195 -17.02 -0.68 23.21
N TYR A 196 -15.71 -0.92 23.18
CA TYR A 196 -14.70 0.13 23.38
C TYR A 196 -14.80 1.21 22.28
N LEU A 197 -14.83 0.85 21.00
CA LEU A 197 -14.97 1.80 19.90
C LEU A 197 -16.23 2.66 20.04
N ASN A 198 -17.36 2.03 20.39
CA ASN A 198 -18.64 2.73 20.58
C ASN A 198 -18.66 3.65 21.83
N SER A 199 -17.73 3.47 22.77
CA SER A 199 -17.58 4.35 23.93
C SER A 199 -16.80 5.64 23.63
N LEU A 200 -16.11 5.70 22.49
CA LEU A 200 -15.29 6.85 22.10
C LEU A 200 -16.19 7.97 21.52
N THR A 201 -16.17 9.13 22.16
CA THR A 201 -16.98 10.29 21.73
C THR A 201 -16.37 11.06 20.57
N ASN A 202 -15.09 10.89 20.33
CA ASN A 202 -14.33 11.53 19.25
C ASN A 202 -14.23 10.66 17.99
N TYR A 203 -14.89 9.49 17.97
CA TYR A 203 -14.98 8.62 16.80
C TYR A 203 -16.43 8.35 16.41
N GLU A 204 -16.66 8.23 15.11
CA GLU A 204 -17.89 7.72 14.54
C GLU A 204 -17.63 6.34 13.96
N THR A 205 -18.22 5.30 14.59
CA THR A 205 -18.00 3.91 14.24
C THR A 205 -19.23 3.28 13.62
N THR A 206 -19.05 2.59 12.50
CA THR A 206 -20.06 1.75 11.84
C THR A 206 -19.50 0.35 11.61
N VAL A 207 -20.37 -0.65 11.39
CA VAL A 207 -19.95 -2.02 11.07
C VAL A 207 -20.51 -2.43 9.72
N ASP A 208 -19.64 -2.68 8.75
CA ASP A 208 -19.99 -3.30 7.48
C ASP A 208 -19.99 -4.83 7.64
N SER A 209 -21.12 -5.47 7.37
CA SER A 209 -21.29 -6.93 7.49
C SER A 209 -21.47 -7.64 6.16
N ARG A 210 -21.18 -6.99 5.02
CA ARG A 210 -21.30 -7.58 3.68
C ARG A 210 -20.29 -8.69 3.42
N GLY A 211 -19.09 -8.59 4.03
CA GLY A 211 -17.99 -9.56 3.93
C GLY A 211 -17.71 -10.27 5.24
N GLY A 212 -16.46 -10.22 5.69
CA GLY A 212 -15.98 -10.82 6.94
C GLY A 212 -16.40 -10.09 8.22
N GLY A 213 -17.02 -8.91 8.07
CA GLY A 213 -17.36 -7.97 9.15
C GLY A 213 -16.22 -6.99 9.40
N MET A 214 -16.45 -5.70 9.16
CA MET A 214 -15.45 -4.66 9.30
C MET A 214 -16.00 -3.49 10.12
N ALA A 215 -15.36 -3.17 11.25
CA ALA A 215 -15.59 -1.92 11.95
C ALA A 215 -14.87 -0.80 11.20
N ILE A 216 -15.57 0.30 10.93
CA ILE A 216 -15.08 1.49 10.21
C ILE A 216 -15.27 2.67 11.16
N SER A 217 -14.16 3.23 11.64
CA SER A 217 -14.14 4.26 12.69
C SER A 217 -13.45 5.53 12.18
N TYR A 218 -14.21 6.59 11.96
CA TYR A 218 -13.68 7.89 11.55
C TYR A 218 -13.36 8.75 12.77
N LYS A 219 -12.15 9.30 12.86
CA LYS A 219 -11.74 10.23 13.90
C LYS A 219 -12.33 11.62 13.62
N ARG A 220 -13.22 12.11 14.50
CA ARG A 220 -13.94 13.37 14.32
C ARG A 220 -13.31 14.54 15.05
N SER A 221 -12.57 14.27 16.13
CA SER A 221 -11.81 15.28 16.88
C SER A 221 -10.61 14.65 17.60
N LYS A 222 -9.79 15.48 18.23
CA LYS A 222 -8.66 15.04 19.08
C LYS A 222 -9.16 14.46 20.39
#